data_218147ed3f5df9c3a855ce7111cab1dc
#
_entry.id   218147ed3f5df9c3a855ce7111cab1dc
#
_cell.length_a   1.000
_cell.length_b   1.000
_cell.length_c   1.000
_cell.angle_alpha   90.00
_cell.angle_beta   90.00
_cell.angle_gamma   90.00
#
_symmetry.space_group_name_H-M   'P 1'
#
loop_
_entity.id
_entity.type
_entity.pdbx_description
1 polymer ?
#
loop_
_entity_poly.entity_id
_entity_poly.type
_entity_poly.pdbx_seq_one_letter_code
_entity_poly.pdbx_strand_id
1 'polypeptide(L)'
;ADNYYDYCEELGCDIWGELCSIKQALYEPIGMWLPENLQKPGTSKYAQGVEVPFDYQNDLPEGYEIIDLPACKVMVFQGPPFKDEEFEAAINDLWQVMDNYNPELYGFRWADEDGPRFQLAPMGERGYIEARPVRPL
;
A
#
# COMPACT_ATOMS: atom_id res chain seq x y z
N ALA A 1 2.21 -12.81 -6.39
CA ALA A 1 3.29 -12.05 -5.74
C ALA A 1 2.92 -11.73 -4.30
N ASP A 2 3.89 -11.80 -3.40
CA ASP A 2 3.70 -11.51 -1.98
C ASP A 2 4.35 -10.18 -1.57
N ASN A 3 5.15 -9.60 -2.46
CA ASN A 3 5.84 -8.34 -2.21
C ASN A 3 6.20 -7.64 -3.52
N TYR A 4 6.77 -6.44 -3.40
CA TYR A 4 7.16 -5.62 -4.55
C TYR A 4 8.16 -6.33 -5.47
N TYR A 5 9.14 -7.01 -4.90
CA TYR A 5 10.21 -7.64 -5.71
C TYR A 5 9.65 -8.77 -6.56
N ASP A 6 8.84 -9.65 -5.97
CA ASP A 6 8.19 -10.75 -6.68
C ASP A 6 7.24 -10.20 -7.75
N TYR A 7 6.54 -9.12 -7.43
CA TYR A 7 5.63 -8.46 -8.37
C TYR A 7 6.37 -7.93 -9.60
N CYS A 8 7.52 -7.31 -9.42
CA CYS A 8 8.35 -6.85 -10.53
C CYS A 8 8.86 -8.01 -11.38
N GLU A 9 9.20 -9.14 -10.79
CA GLU A 9 9.64 -10.32 -11.53
C GLU A 9 8.52 -10.91 -12.39
N GLU A 10 7.29 -10.93 -11.87
CA GLU A 10 6.15 -11.51 -12.58
C GLU A 10 5.58 -10.60 -13.67
N LEU A 11 5.46 -9.31 -13.39
CA LEU A 11 4.75 -8.34 -14.23
C LEU A 11 5.62 -7.22 -14.80
N GLY A 12 6.87 -7.11 -14.34
CA GLY A 12 7.73 -5.98 -14.65
C GLY A 12 7.48 -4.79 -13.72
N CYS A 13 8.44 -3.88 -13.67
CA CYS A 13 8.34 -2.70 -12.81
C CYS A 13 7.63 -1.51 -13.48
N ASP A 14 7.14 -1.67 -14.71
CA ASP A 14 6.53 -0.59 -15.49
C ASP A 14 5.12 -0.24 -15.02
N ILE A 15 4.47 -1.12 -14.27
CA ILE A 15 3.10 -0.91 -13.76
C ILE A 15 3.00 0.38 -12.94
N TRP A 16 4.01 0.67 -12.13
CA TRP A 16 4.04 1.89 -11.32
C TRP A 16 3.97 3.15 -12.18
N GLY A 17 4.73 3.19 -13.28
CA GLY A 17 4.69 4.30 -14.22
C GLY A 17 3.35 4.45 -14.92
N GLU A 18 2.71 3.34 -15.28
CA GLU A 18 1.37 3.36 -15.86
C GLU A 18 0.34 3.94 -14.87
N LEU A 19 0.42 3.54 -13.61
CA LEU A 19 -0.46 4.07 -12.56
C LEU A 19 -0.24 5.58 -12.34
N CYS A 20 1.00 6.05 -12.42
CA CYS A 20 1.31 7.47 -12.32
C CYS A 20 0.71 8.29 -13.46
N SER A 21 0.39 7.67 -14.60
CA SER A 21 -0.16 8.36 -15.76
C SER A 21 -1.69 8.52 -15.71
N ILE A 22 -2.36 7.93 -14.75
CA ILE A 22 -3.81 8.03 -14.62
C ILE A 22 -4.19 9.40 -14.06
N LYS A 23 -4.80 10.24 -14.92
CA LYS A 23 -5.08 11.63 -14.59
C LYS A 23 -6.16 11.82 -13.51
N GLN A 24 -7.08 10.87 -13.38
CA GLN A 24 -8.16 10.93 -12.41
C GLN A 24 -7.78 10.41 -11.04
N ALA A 25 -6.55 9.99 -10.84
CA ALA A 25 -6.07 9.50 -9.56
C ALA A 25 -6.20 10.58 -8.49
N LEU A 26 -6.74 10.19 -7.33
CA LEU A 26 -6.91 11.08 -6.18
C LEU A 26 -5.65 11.22 -5.36
N TYR A 27 -4.73 10.28 -5.52
CA TYR A 27 -3.50 10.21 -4.75
C TYR A 27 -2.42 9.51 -5.56
N GLU A 28 -1.19 9.48 -5.05
CA GLU A 28 -0.10 8.75 -5.71
C GLU A 28 -0.36 7.24 -5.68
N PRO A 29 0.28 6.47 -6.58
CA PRO A 29 0.17 5.01 -6.54
C PRO A 29 0.63 4.43 -5.20
N ILE A 30 -0.02 3.35 -4.79
CA ILE A 30 0.33 2.61 -3.57
C ILE A 30 0.61 1.16 -3.91
N GLY A 31 1.52 0.54 -3.14
CA GLY A 31 1.64 -0.90 -3.04
C GLY A 31 0.85 -1.35 -1.83
N MET A 32 0.06 -2.42 -1.96
CA MET A 32 -0.81 -2.84 -0.88
C MET A 32 -0.83 -4.35 -0.69
N TRP A 33 -1.09 -4.77 0.54
CA TRP A 33 -1.35 -6.16 0.87
C TRP A 33 -2.81 -6.27 1.29
N LEU A 34 -3.61 -6.96 0.45
CA LEU A 34 -5.03 -7.13 0.71
C LEU A 34 -5.26 -8.21 1.77
N PRO A 35 -6.16 -7.97 2.74
CA PRO A 35 -6.55 -9.04 3.64
C PRO A 35 -7.34 -10.12 2.87
N GLU A 36 -7.33 -11.34 3.38
CA GLU A 36 -7.92 -12.49 2.71
C GLU A 36 -9.39 -12.24 2.31
N ASN A 37 -10.16 -11.59 3.17
CA ASN A 37 -11.58 -11.31 2.92
C ASN A 37 -11.82 -10.27 1.80
N LEU A 38 -10.80 -9.52 1.40
CA LEU A 38 -10.90 -8.53 0.31
C LEU A 38 -10.16 -8.97 -0.94
N GLN A 39 -9.47 -10.10 -0.88
CA GLN A 39 -8.72 -10.66 -1.99
C GLN A 39 -9.64 -11.49 -2.88
N LYS A 40 -9.66 -11.18 -4.19
CA LYS A 40 -10.42 -11.98 -5.14
C LYS A 40 -9.77 -13.35 -5.36
N PRO A 41 -10.56 -14.43 -5.53
CA PRO A 41 -10.00 -15.75 -5.84
C PRO A 41 -9.10 -15.71 -7.07
N GLY A 42 -7.96 -16.38 -6.99
CA GLY A 42 -7.00 -16.45 -8.09
C GLY A 42 -6.09 -15.23 -8.25
N THR A 43 -6.21 -14.24 -7.37
CA THR A 43 -5.34 -13.07 -7.38
C THR A 43 -4.32 -13.13 -6.26
N SER A 44 -3.24 -12.36 -6.38
CA SER A 44 -2.21 -12.31 -5.35
C SER A 44 -2.60 -11.38 -4.20
N LYS A 45 -1.97 -11.60 -3.06
CA LYS A 45 -2.14 -10.75 -1.89
C LYS A 45 -1.61 -9.33 -2.13
N TYR A 46 -0.46 -9.23 -2.77
CA TYR A 46 0.17 -7.94 -3.08
C TYR A 46 -0.38 -7.39 -4.39
N ALA A 47 -0.71 -6.11 -4.39
CA ALA A 47 -1.20 -5.40 -5.57
C ALA A 47 -0.65 -3.98 -5.60
N GLN A 48 -0.60 -3.39 -6.78
CA GLN A 48 -0.31 -1.96 -6.95
C GLN A 48 -1.54 -1.29 -7.56
N GLY A 49 -1.84 -0.08 -7.12
CA GLY A 49 -3.02 0.61 -7.61
C GLY A 49 -3.01 2.11 -7.32
N VAL A 50 -4.00 2.78 -7.88
CA VAL A 50 -4.31 4.18 -7.57
C VAL A 50 -5.76 4.28 -7.17
N GLU A 51 -6.04 5.23 -6.29
CA GLU A 51 -7.40 5.55 -5.89
C GLU A 51 -8.02 6.49 -6.92
N VAL A 52 -9.25 6.17 -7.35
CA VAL A 52 -10.01 6.99 -8.28
C VAL A 52 -11.39 7.29 -7.69
N PRO A 53 -12.09 8.35 -8.16
CA PRO A 53 -13.44 8.62 -7.67
C PRO A 53 -14.40 7.46 -7.90
N PHE A 54 -15.41 7.32 -7.06
CA PHE A 54 -16.42 6.26 -7.18
C PHE A 54 -17.19 6.31 -8.52
N ASP A 55 -17.29 7.47 -9.13
CA ASP A 55 -17.94 7.67 -10.42
C ASP A 55 -16.99 7.52 -11.62
N TYR A 56 -15.81 6.95 -11.40
CA TYR A 56 -14.82 6.70 -12.46
C TYR A 56 -15.42 5.79 -13.53
N GLN A 57 -15.45 6.28 -14.78
CA GLN A 57 -16.08 5.58 -15.91
C GLN A 57 -15.15 5.43 -17.12
N ASN A 58 -13.90 5.78 -17.01
CA ASN A 58 -12.95 5.63 -18.10
C ASN A 58 -12.59 4.17 -18.31
N ASP A 59 -12.24 3.81 -19.54
CA ASP A 59 -11.77 2.45 -19.84
C ASP A 59 -10.51 2.13 -19.06
N LEU A 60 -10.41 0.87 -18.62
CA LEU A 60 -9.24 0.38 -17.91
C LEU A 60 -8.24 -0.20 -18.91
N PRO A 61 -6.93 -0.01 -18.67
CA PRO A 61 -5.92 -0.75 -19.40
C PRO A 61 -6.12 -2.26 -19.24
N GLU A 62 -5.66 -3.04 -20.21
CA GLU A 62 -5.75 -4.49 -20.15
C GLU A 62 -5.04 -5.03 -18.89
N GLY A 63 -5.68 -5.95 -18.20
CA GLY A 63 -5.15 -6.54 -16.98
C GLY A 63 -5.44 -5.76 -15.70
N TYR A 64 -6.09 -4.61 -15.81
CA TYR A 64 -6.50 -3.80 -14.66
C TYR A 64 -7.95 -4.07 -14.30
N GLU A 65 -8.27 -3.88 -13.04
CA GLU A 65 -9.65 -3.98 -12.56
C GLU A 65 -9.91 -2.98 -11.45
N ILE A 66 -11.17 -2.66 -11.25
CA ILE A 66 -11.64 -1.81 -10.16
C ILE A 66 -11.99 -2.72 -8.98
N ILE A 67 -11.51 -2.36 -7.79
CA ILE A 67 -11.95 -2.98 -6.55
C ILE A 67 -12.48 -1.90 -5.62
N ASP A 68 -13.56 -2.23 -4.91
CA ASP A 68 -14.12 -1.36 -3.89
C ASP A 68 -13.58 -1.78 -2.53
N LEU A 69 -12.92 -0.85 -1.85
CA LEU A 69 -12.40 -1.08 -0.51
C LEU A 69 -13.29 -0.39 0.51
N PRO A 70 -13.59 -1.03 1.63
CA PRO A 70 -14.40 -0.39 2.67
C PRO A 70 -13.67 0.77 3.31
N ALA A 71 -14.41 1.75 3.81
CA ALA A 71 -13.84 2.82 4.59
C ALA A 71 -13.24 2.25 5.88
N CYS A 72 -12.02 2.67 6.21
CA CYS A 72 -11.36 2.24 7.44
C CYS A 72 -10.45 3.35 7.95
N LYS A 73 -10.04 3.23 9.21
CA LYS A 73 -9.00 4.09 9.76
C LYS A 73 -7.66 3.39 9.62
N VAL A 74 -6.62 4.16 9.36
CA VAL A 74 -5.27 3.64 9.28
C VAL A 74 -4.34 4.40 10.21
N MET A 75 -3.35 3.71 10.74
CA MET A 75 -2.23 4.31 11.44
C MET A 75 -1.07 4.41 10.47
N VAL A 76 -0.55 5.62 10.28
CA VAL A 76 0.52 5.89 9.33
C VAL A 76 1.84 5.96 10.06
N PHE A 77 2.84 5.27 9.52
CA PHE A 77 4.21 5.28 10.03
C PHE A 77 5.11 5.91 8.98
N GLN A 78 5.92 6.85 9.41
CA GLN A 78 6.88 7.52 8.54
C GLN A 78 8.26 7.44 9.17
N GLY A 79 9.20 6.84 8.44
CA GLY A 79 10.59 6.74 8.87
C GLY A 79 11.36 8.03 8.59
N PRO A 80 12.60 8.11 9.08
CA PRO A 80 13.47 9.27 8.80
C PRO A 80 13.92 9.30 7.34
N PRO A 81 14.36 10.45 6.83
CA PRO A 81 14.98 10.53 5.52
C PRO A 81 16.15 9.56 5.39
N PHE A 82 16.37 9.05 4.19
CA PHE A 82 17.43 8.08 3.92
C PHE A 82 18.04 8.35 2.54
N LYS A 83 19.23 7.80 2.31
CA LYS A 83 19.89 7.85 1.00
C LYS A 83 19.36 6.73 0.11
N ASP A 84 19.32 6.95 -1.20
CA ASP A 84 18.76 6.00 -2.15
C ASP A 84 19.38 4.60 -2.04
N GLU A 85 20.67 4.51 -1.79
CA GLU A 85 21.36 3.22 -1.60
C GLU A 85 20.97 2.51 -0.30
N GLU A 86 20.27 3.18 0.62
CA GLU A 86 19.87 2.64 1.92
C GLU A 86 18.37 2.31 1.98
N PHE A 87 17.66 2.33 0.84
CA PHE A 87 16.20 2.20 0.86
C PHE A 87 15.72 0.86 1.45
N GLU A 88 16.42 -0.24 1.21
CA GLU A 88 16.04 -1.53 1.78
C GLU A 88 16.16 -1.54 3.29
N ALA A 89 17.23 -0.94 3.82
CA ALA A 89 17.42 -0.82 5.26
C ALA A 89 16.32 0.06 5.88
N ALA A 90 15.95 1.16 5.21
CA ALA A 90 14.89 2.04 5.69
C ALA A 90 13.53 1.32 5.77
N ILE A 91 13.21 0.50 4.76
CA ILE A 91 11.98 -0.31 4.76
C ILE A 91 11.99 -1.32 5.90
N ASN A 92 13.08 -2.07 6.03
CA ASN A 92 13.22 -3.10 7.08
C ASN A 92 13.16 -2.49 8.48
N ASP A 93 13.80 -1.35 8.69
CA ASP A 93 13.79 -0.67 9.99
C ASP A 93 12.38 -0.23 10.38
N LEU A 94 11.61 0.32 9.41
CA LEU A 94 10.24 0.72 9.69
C LEU A 94 9.34 -0.48 9.98
N TRP A 95 9.52 -1.59 9.27
CA TRP A 95 8.77 -2.81 9.53
C TRP A 95 9.02 -3.33 10.95
N GLN A 96 10.25 -3.27 11.43
CA GLN A 96 10.57 -3.66 12.81
C GLN A 96 9.86 -2.77 13.82
N VAL A 97 9.83 -1.47 13.57
CA VAL A 97 9.10 -0.53 14.43
C VAL A 97 7.60 -0.87 14.45
N MET A 98 7.01 -1.11 13.29
CA MET A 98 5.59 -1.44 13.18
C MET A 98 5.24 -2.75 13.88
N ASP A 99 6.08 -3.77 13.71
CA ASP A 99 5.87 -5.10 14.31
C ASP A 99 5.93 -5.07 15.84
N ASN A 100 6.71 -4.16 16.40
CA ASN A 100 6.88 -4.00 17.85
C ASN A 100 6.00 -2.91 18.44
N TYR A 101 5.24 -2.22 17.61
CA TYR A 101 4.42 -1.09 18.05
C TYR A 101 3.12 -1.58 18.69
N ASN A 102 2.77 -1.00 19.84
CA ASN A 102 1.51 -1.28 20.51
C ASN A 102 0.50 -0.16 20.24
N PRO A 103 -0.48 -0.35 19.35
CA PRO A 103 -1.45 0.68 19.01
C PRO A 103 -2.37 1.03 20.19
N GLU A 104 -2.50 0.16 21.20
CA GLU A 104 -3.33 0.42 22.38
C GLU A 104 -2.86 1.63 23.18
N LEU A 105 -1.56 1.98 23.08
CA LEU A 105 -1.03 3.18 23.72
C LEU A 105 -1.73 4.47 23.24
N TYR A 106 -2.32 4.45 22.07
CA TYR A 106 -3.04 5.58 21.48
C TYR A 106 -4.53 5.32 21.35
N GLY A 107 -5.05 4.29 22.01
CA GLY A 107 -6.48 4.01 22.01
C GLY A 107 -7.00 3.23 20.80
N PHE A 108 -6.12 2.47 20.11
CA PHE A 108 -6.46 1.71 18.92
C PHE A 108 -6.05 0.25 19.05
N ARG A 109 -6.60 -0.59 18.19
CA ARG A 109 -6.13 -1.96 17.97
C ARG A 109 -5.92 -2.20 16.48
N TRP A 110 -5.07 -3.13 16.14
CA TRP A 110 -4.91 -3.54 14.75
C TRP A 110 -6.21 -4.15 14.22
N ALA A 111 -6.56 -3.79 12.99
CA ALA A 111 -7.77 -4.27 12.33
C ALA A 111 -7.47 -4.63 10.87
N ASP A 112 -6.57 -5.60 10.68
CA ASP A 112 -6.08 -5.98 9.35
C ASP A 112 -7.19 -6.46 8.42
N GLU A 113 -8.33 -6.90 8.98
CA GLU A 113 -9.50 -7.33 8.22
C GLU A 113 -10.31 -6.16 7.63
N ASP A 114 -10.06 -4.93 8.05
CA ASP A 114 -10.85 -3.77 7.63
C ASP A 114 -10.40 -3.17 6.29
N GLY A 115 -9.19 -3.44 5.86
CA GLY A 115 -8.66 -2.88 4.63
C GLY A 115 -7.22 -3.31 4.39
N PRO A 116 -6.61 -2.81 3.33
CA PRO A 116 -5.23 -3.18 3.02
C PRO A 116 -4.23 -2.46 3.92
N ARG A 117 -3.15 -3.14 4.24
CA ARG A 117 -1.90 -2.51 4.63
C ARG A 117 -1.27 -1.97 3.35
N PHE A 118 -0.75 -0.75 3.35
CA PHE A 118 -0.21 -0.18 2.12
C PHE A 118 1.05 0.64 2.36
N GLN A 119 1.82 0.79 1.29
CA GLN A 119 3.07 1.55 1.27
C GLN A 119 3.01 2.60 0.16
N LEU A 120 3.66 3.74 0.41
CA LEU A 120 3.93 4.74 -0.59
C LEU A 120 5.31 4.51 -1.21
N ALA A 121 5.60 5.15 -2.34
CA ALA A 121 6.92 5.04 -2.94
C ALA A 121 8.01 5.46 -1.94
N PRO A 122 9.09 4.66 -1.80
CA PRO A 122 10.15 4.96 -0.84
C PRO A 122 11.03 6.09 -1.35
N MET A 123 10.62 7.33 -1.08
CA MET A 123 11.36 8.54 -1.46
C MET A 123 12.24 8.98 -0.30
N GLY A 124 13.55 9.04 -0.53
CA GLY A 124 14.52 9.33 0.52
C GLY A 124 14.30 10.63 1.26
N GLU A 125 13.82 11.67 0.57
CA GLU A 125 13.60 12.98 1.16
C GLU A 125 12.56 12.98 2.26
N ARG A 126 11.52 12.17 2.12
CA ARG A 126 10.41 12.11 3.09
C ARG A 126 10.48 10.89 4.02
N GLY A 127 11.39 9.97 3.74
CA GLY A 127 11.46 8.69 4.43
C GLY A 127 10.47 7.68 3.87
N TYR A 128 10.51 6.46 4.39
CA TYR A 128 9.57 5.42 4.01
C TYR A 128 8.26 5.59 4.77
N ILE A 129 7.14 5.45 4.07
CA ILE A 129 5.80 5.63 4.63
C ILE A 129 4.99 4.37 4.40
N GLU A 130 4.39 3.86 5.46
CA GLU A 130 3.51 2.69 5.41
C GLU A 130 2.34 2.88 6.36
N ALA A 131 1.18 2.34 6.00
CA ALA A 131 -0.03 2.46 6.79
C ALA A 131 -0.64 1.09 7.05
N ARG A 132 -1.29 0.94 8.20
CA ARG A 132 -1.92 -0.29 8.63
C ARG A 132 -3.30 0.01 9.25
N PRO A 133 -4.35 -0.78 8.89
CA PRO A 133 -5.69 -0.54 9.42
C PRO A 133 -5.77 -0.70 10.93
N VAL A 134 -6.55 0.19 11.56
CA VAL A 134 -6.81 0.19 13.00
C VAL A 134 -8.28 0.47 13.28
N ARG A 135 -8.72 0.10 14.47
CA ARG A 135 -10.02 0.50 15.04
C ARG A 135 -9.81 1.11 16.43
N PRO A 136 -10.65 2.04 16.84
CA PRO A 136 -10.67 2.48 18.24
C PRO A 136 -10.92 1.30 19.19
N LEU A 137 -10.31 1.36 20.35
CA LEU A 137 -10.56 0.39 21.44
C LEU A 137 -11.99 0.46 21.93
#